data_3bbf3d27673027717e58dedf49e0c1ce
#
_entry.id   3bbf3d27673027717e58dedf49e0c1ce
#
_cell.length_a   1.000
_cell.length_b   1.000
_cell.length_c   1.000
_cell.angle_alpha   90.00
_cell.angle_beta   90.00
_cell.angle_gamma   90.00
#
_symmetry.space_group_name_H-M   'P 1'
#
loop_
_entity.id
_entity.type
_entity.pdbx_description
1 polymer ?
#
loop_
_entity_poly.entity_id
_entity_poly.type
_entity_poly.pdbx_seq_one_letter_code
_entity_poly.pdbx_strand_id
1 'polypeptide(L)'
;KFFKFRVKLRNKLTGDTLYWNTSSYHDDPAMVLVPYWVKQQQLKGKKFVTQRTFTEKVDTHTGEIYTIRPFETWECIDVAFVNTSKDYLVHLYYFLRNGDKEVTFENREINDEQCFITEEKYLFLEAEKQRRKEEIERERLEHERMAKEEKIKHEKTMIEIYGTKLGSYINNNQVVIGMTTKMCEESWGRPINVYTTYLQNQIY
;
A
#
# COMPACT_ATOMS: atom_id res chain seq x y z
N LYS A 1 -11.66 39.84 -22.96
CA LYS A 1 -10.98 40.67 -21.94
C LYS A 1 -9.57 40.15 -21.78
N PHE A 2 -8.59 40.93 -22.24
CA PHE A 2 -7.17 40.58 -22.03
C PHE A 2 -6.80 41.04 -20.62
N PHE A 3 -6.31 40.13 -19.81
CA PHE A 3 -5.76 40.49 -18.52
C PHE A 3 -4.35 41.03 -18.73
N LYS A 4 -4.11 42.26 -18.32
CA LYS A 4 -2.76 42.86 -18.28
C LYS A 4 -2.24 42.66 -16.86
N PHE A 5 -1.12 41.97 -16.71
CA PHE A 5 -0.46 41.85 -15.44
C PHE A 5 0.73 42.80 -15.35
N ARG A 6 0.94 43.37 -14.20
CA ARG A 6 2.17 44.07 -13.86
C ARG A 6 2.88 43.30 -12.75
N VAL A 7 4.02 42.74 -13.09
CA VAL A 7 4.85 42.03 -12.10
C VAL A 7 5.92 42.96 -11.60
N LYS A 8 6.04 43.09 -10.29
CA LYS A 8 7.10 43.83 -9.62
C LYS A 8 8.19 42.85 -9.22
N LEU A 9 9.36 42.99 -9.83
CA LEU A 9 10.54 42.21 -9.55
C LEU A 9 11.51 43.08 -8.73
N ARG A 10 12.07 42.52 -7.65
CA ARG A 10 13.10 43.18 -6.85
C ARG A 10 14.39 42.39 -6.90
N ASN A 11 15.46 43.05 -7.35
CA ASN A 11 16.78 42.47 -7.29
C ASN A 11 17.23 42.36 -5.85
N LYS A 12 17.56 41.16 -5.39
CA LYS A 12 17.99 40.94 -3.99
C LYS A 12 19.33 41.53 -3.67
N LEU A 13 20.22 41.69 -4.66
CA LEU A 13 21.59 42.19 -4.45
C LEU A 13 21.63 43.69 -4.46
N THR A 14 20.96 44.31 -5.43
CA THR A 14 21.02 45.78 -5.62
C THR A 14 19.85 46.52 -4.96
N GLY A 15 18.77 45.80 -4.64
CA GLY A 15 17.54 46.39 -4.13
C GLY A 15 16.66 47.04 -5.21
N ASP A 16 17.15 47.09 -6.45
CA ASP A 16 16.45 47.69 -7.58
C ASP A 16 15.12 47.01 -7.88
N THR A 17 14.16 47.81 -8.30
CA THR A 17 12.84 47.35 -8.66
C THR A 17 12.62 47.49 -10.16
N LEU A 18 12.28 46.40 -10.81
CA LEU A 18 11.83 46.35 -12.17
C LEU A 18 10.34 46.08 -12.24
N TYR A 19 9.63 46.80 -13.10
CA TYR A 19 8.24 46.51 -13.39
C TYR A 19 8.14 45.91 -14.78
N TRP A 20 7.57 44.72 -14.85
CA TRP A 20 7.33 44.08 -16.10
C TRP A 20 5.83 44.03 -16.40
N ASN A 21 5.45 44.60 -17.53
CA ASN A 21 4.08 44.58 -18.01
C ASN A 21 3.96 43.51 -19.09
N THR A 22 3.14 42.50 -18.83
CA THR A 22 2.82 41.47 -19.83
C THR A 22 1.50 41.82 -20.51
N SER A 23 1.48 41.84 -21.82
CA SER A 23 0.30 42.22 -22.60
C SER A 23 -0.18 41.19 -23.62
N SER A 24 0.58 40.12 -23.85
CA SER A 24 0.22 39.10 -24.82
C SER A 24 0.57 37.68 -24.36
N TYR A 25 -0.16 36.73 -24.89
CA TYR A 25 0.03 35.31 -24.63
C TYR A 25 1.30 34.68 -25.18
N HIS A 26 2.02 35.38 -26.05
CA HIS A 26 3.06 34.77 -26.86
C HIS A 26 4.51 35.19 -26.54
N ASP A 27 4.69 36.29 -25.81
CA ASP A 27 6.01 36.87 -25.58
C ASP A 27 6.44 36.91 -24.11
N ASP A 28 5.71 36.19 -23.24
CA ASP A 28 5.96 36.27 -21.80
C ASP A 28 7.04 35.26 -21.38
N PRO A 29 8.17 35.73 -20.80
CA PRO A 29 9.15 34.83 -20.23
C PRO A 29 8.47 33.99 -19.13
N ALA A 30 8.76 32.71 -19.13
CA ALA A 30 8.28 31.82 -18.08
C ALA A 30 8.80 32.27 -16.71
N MET A 31 7.92 32.45 -15.77
CA MET A 31 8.25 32.81 -14.41
C MET A 31 7.98 31.68 -13.44
N VAL A 32 8.88 31.51 -12.50
CA VAL A 32 8.75 30.53 -11.44
C VAL A 32 8.74 31.24 -10.10
N LEU A 33 7.81 30.84 -9.26
CA LEU A 33 7.78 31.33 -7.87
C LEU A 33 9.04 30.83 -7.15
N VAL A 34 9.85 31.74 -6.63
CA VAL A 34 11.10 31.43 -5.92
C VAL A 34 10.89 30.40 -4.80
N PRO A 35 9.87 30.51 -3.95
CA PRO A 35 9.63 29.50 -2.91
C PRO A 35 9.38 28.10 -3.49
N TYR A 36 8.65 28.01 -4.59
CA TYR A 36 8.41 26.75 -5.27
C TYR A 36 9.72 26.16 -5.82
N TRP A 37 10.52 26.98 -6.52
CA TRP A 37 11.82 26.56 -7.01
C TRP A 37 12.75 26.05 -5.92
N VAL A 38 12.89 26.81 -4.82
CA VAL A 38 13.71 26.41 -3.68
C VAL A 38 13.26 25.06 -3.11
N LYS A 39 11.94 24.84 -3.01
CA LYS A 39 11.38 23.57 -2.55
C LYS A 39 11.76 22.42 -3.50
N GLN A 40 11.69 22.63 -4.82
CA GLN A 40 12.05 21.60 -5.79
C GLN A 40 13.56 21.28 -5.74
N GLN A 41 14.41 22.28 -5.55
CA GLN A 41 15.87 22.08 -5.40
C GLN A 41 16.23 21.22 -4.17
N GLN A 42 15.39 21.20 -3.14
CA GLN A 42 15.58 20.34 -1.96
C GLN A 42 15.38 18.85 -2.24
N LEU A 43 14.88 18.50 -3.43
CA LEU A 43 14.73 17.11 -3.86
C LEU A 43 16.03 16.51 -4.42
N LYS A 44 17.03 17.34 -4.72
CA LYS A 44 18.36 16.86 -5.12
C LYS A 44 18.99 16.01 -4.02
N GLY A 45 19.57 14.87 -4.40
CA GLY A 45 20.13 13.87 -3.49
C GLY A 45 19.08 12.98 -2.82
N LYS A 46 17.78 13.26 -2.99
CA LYS A 46 16.74 12.36 -2.49
C LYS A 46 16.54 11.19 -3.43
N LYS A 47 16.23 10.06 -2.84
CA LYS A 47 15.91 8.84 -3.56
C LYS A 47 14.40 8.65 -3.68
N PHE A 48 13.98 8.23 -4.84
CA PHE A 48 12.60 7.94 -5.19
C PHE A 48 12.46 6.49 -5.60
N VAL A 49 11.36 5.85 -5.20
CA VAL A 49 11.03 4.48 -5.59
C VAL A 49 9.88 4.53 -6.59
N THR A 50 10.06 3.90 -7.73
CA THR A 50 9.04 3.78 -8.77
C THR A 50 7.90 2.88 -8.30
N GLN A 51 6.66 3.30 -8.54
CA GLN A 51 5.47 2.51 -8.17
C GLN A 51 4.85 1.78 -9.36
N ARG A 52 5.23 2.16 -10.57
CA ARG A 52 4.73 1.56 -11.81
C ARG A 52 5.84 1.39 -12.83
N THR A 53 5.54 0.68 -13.91
CA THR A 53 6.41 0.57 -15.08
C THR A 53 6.38 1.85 -15.89
N PHE A 54 7.55 2.32 -16.32
CA PHE A 54 7.70 3.36 -17.31
C PHE A 54 8.39 2.76 -18.53
N THR A 55 7.69 2.77 -19.64
CA THR A 55 8.23 2.33 -20.94
C THR A 55 8.84 3.50 -21.70
N GLU A 56 9.73 3.18 -22.62
CA GLU A 56 10.30 4.16 -23.59
C GLU A 56 11.00 5.36 -22.92
N LYS A 57 11.59 5.16 -21.74
CA LYS A 57 12.46 6.19 -21.15
C LYS A 57 13.81 6.17 -21.83
N VAL A 58 14.29 7.36 -22.17
CA VAL A 58 15.57 7.54 -22.90
C VAL A 58 16.64 7.91 -21.90
N ASP A 59 17.75 7.18 -21.92
CA ASP A 59 18.95 7.56 -21.19
C ASP A 59 19.53 8.85 -21.76
N THR A 60 19.80 9.83 -20.90
CA THR A 60 20.24 11.17 -21.31
C THR A 60 21.67 11.18 -21.83
N HIS A 61 22.50 10.19 -21.49
CA HIS A 61 23.89 10.09 -21.92
C HIS A 61 24.06 9.23 -23.16
N THR A 62 23.41 8.07 -23.19
CA THR A 62 23.59 7.09 -24.26
C THR A 62 22.56 7.19 -25.37
N GLY A 63 21.39 7.77 -25.08
CA GLY A 63 20.24 7.78 -25.98
C GLY A 63 19.51 6.43 -26.09
N GLU A 64 19.92 5.43 -25.32
CA GLU A 64 19.28 4.13 -25.31
C GLU A 64 17.90 4.19 -24.68
N ILE A 65 16.96 3.45 -25.27
CA ILE A 65 15.60 3.34 -24.75
C ILE A 65 15.52 2.12 -23.81
N TYR A 66 14.98 2.31 -22.64
CA TYR A 66 14.74 1.20 -21.72
C TYR A 66 13.46 1.34 -20.90
N THR A 67 13.10 0.26 -20.25
CA THR A 67 11.92 0.17 -19.38
C THR A 67 12.34 0.17 -17.93
N ILE A 68 11.79 1.11 -17.17
CA ILE A 68 11.96 1.17 -15.71
C ILE A 68 10.86 0.31 -15.08
N ARG A 69 11.24 -0.58 -14.17
CA ARG A 69 10.32 -1.49 -13.48
C ARG A 69 9.82 -0.87 -12.18
N PRO A 70 8.69 -1.35 -11.64
CA PRO A 70 8.26 -0.97 -10.30
C PRO A 70 9.31 -1.35 -9.25
N PHE A 71 9.37 -0.55 -8.19
CA PHE A 71 10.25 -0.74 -7.03
C PHE A 71 11.75 -0.55 -7.31
N GLU A 72 12.11 0.04 -8.46
CA GLU A 72 13.47 0.52 -8.67
C GLU A 72 13.71 1.83 -7.95
N THR A 73 14.87 1.97 -7.32
CA THR A 73 15.27 3.19 -6.60
C THR A 73 16.10 4.08 -7.50
N TRP A 74 15.72 5.35 -7.59
CA TRP A 74 16.36 6.37 -8.41
C TRP A 74 16.72 7.59 -7.60
N GLU A 75 17.93 8.10 -7.70
CA GLU A 75 18.41 9.29 -7.02
C GLU A 75 18.18 10.53 -7.88
N CYS A 76 17.58 11.58 -7.33
CA CYS A 76 17.43 12.86 -8.00
C CYS A 76 18.77 13.60 -7.98
N ILE A 77 19.43 13.68 -9.13
CA ILE A 77 20.73 14.33 -9.25
C ILE A 77 20.61 15.82 -9.61
N ASP A 78 19.57 16.18 -10.35
CA ASP A 78 19.32 17.57 -10.69
C ASP A 78 17.83 17.86 -10.90
N VAL A 79 17.49 19.14 -10.81
CA VAL A 79 16.16 19.68 -11.10
C VAL A 79 16.35 20.94 -11.93
N ALA A 80 15.85 20.93 -13.14
CA ALA A 80 16.05 22.05 -14.07
C ALA A 80 14.79 22.39 -14.87
N PHE A 81 14.70 23.64 -15.28
CA PHE A 81 13.73 24.08 -16.27
C PHE A 81 14.27 23.85 -17.67
N VAL A 82 13.51 23.13 -18.48
CA VAL A 82 13.84 22.88 -19.86
C VAL A 82 12.80 23.57 -20.74
N ASN A 83 13.26 24.42 -21.64
CA ASN A 83 12.42 25.00 -22.65
C ASN A 83 12.26 23.99 -23.80
N THR A 84 11.07 23.42 -23.91
CA THR A 84 10.75 22.58 -25.05
C THR A 84 10.27 23.48 -26.19
N SER A 85 11.05 23.55 -27.25
CA SER A 85 10.86 24.43 -28.42
C SER A 85 9.49 24.31 -29.12
N LYS A 86 8.66 23.35 -28.71
CA LYS A 86 7.33 23.10 -29.31
C LYS A 86 6.19 23.95 -28.77
N ASP A 87 6.26 24.34 -27.48
CA ASP A 87 5.08 24.90 -26.81
C ASP A 87 5.32 26.25 -26.14
N TYR A 88 6.50 26.85 -26.25
CA TYR A 88 6.91 28.07 -25.53
C TYR A 88 6.70 27.97 -24.00
N LEU A 89 6.44 26.75 -23.49
CA LEU A 89 6.25 26.47 -22.09
C LEU A 89 7.55 25.96 -21.47
N VAL A 90 7.84 26.46 -20.31
CA VAL A 90 8.98 25.97 -19.52
C VAL A 90 8.50 24.88 -18.60
N HIS A 91 8.99 23.69 -18.83
CA HIS A 91 8.67 22.52 -18.03
C HIS A 91 9.76 22.26 -17.01
N LEU A 92 9.35 21.85 -15.81
CA LEU A 92 10.26 21.42 -14.76
C LEU A 92 10.53 19.93 -14.93
N TYR A 93 11.82 19.60 -15.11
CA TYR A 93 12.31 18.23 -15.23
C TYR A 93 13.19 17.85 -14.05
N TYR A 94 13.10 16.59 -13.67
CA TYR A 94 13.95 15.95 -12.68
C TYR A 94 14.84 14.95 -13.39
N PHE A 95 16.12 15.04 -13.13
CA PHE A 95 17.12 14.11 -13.64
C PHE A 95 17.35 13.06 -12.58
N LEU A 96 16.97 11.84 -12.88
CA LEU A 96 17.06 10.71 -11.95
C LEU A 96 18.13 9.74 -12.45
N ARG A 97 18.95 9.23 -11.51
CA ARG A 97 20.02 8.29 -11.78
C ARG A 97 19.83 6.98 -11.03
N ASN A 98 20.12 5.86 -11.72
CA ASN A 98 20.24 4.53 -11.12
C ASN A 98 21.45 3.83 -11.76
N GLY A 99 22.56 3.69 -10.98
CA GLY A 99 23.84 3.24 -11.52
C GLY A 99 24.35 4.18 -12.61
N ASP A 100 24.62 3.63 -13.78
CA ASP A 100 25.12 4.38 -14.95
C ASP A 100 24.01 4.98 -15.82
N LYS A 101 22.75 4.72 -15.48
CA LYS A 101 21.59 5.19 -16.24
C LYS A 101 21.06 6.49 -15.68
N GLU A 102 20.74 7.42 -16.57
CA GLU A 102 20.16 8.71 -16.22
C GLU A 102 18.95 9.00 -17.10
N VAL A 103 17.83 9.37 -16.49
CA VAL A 103 16.57 9.66 -17.18
C VAL A 103 15.94 10.93 -16.66
N THR A 104 15.07 11.51 -17.48
CA THR A 104 14.30 12.68 -17.11
C THR A 104 12.83 12.33 -16.86
N PHE A 105 12.27 12.99 -15.86
CA PHE A 105 10.84 12.94 -15.54
C PHE A 105 10.27 14.34 -15.42
N GLU A 106 9.05 14.51 -15.87
CA GLU A 106 8.33 15.76 -15.67
C GLU A 106 7.85 15.90 -14.23
N ASN A 107 7.65 17.16 -13.82
CA ASN A 107 7.15 17.50 -12.48
C ASN A 107 5.85 16.78 -12.12
N ARG A 108 4.94 16.58 -13.06
CA ARG A 108 3.68 15.84 -12.85
C ARG A 108 3.92 14.37 -12.48
N GLU A 109 4.93 13.73 -13.07
CA GLU A 109 5.25 12.33 -12.81
C GLU A 109 5.86 12.14 -11.41
N ILE A 110 6.79 13.03 -11.01
CA ILE A 110 7.48 12.96 -9.70
C ILE A 110 6.53 13.27 -8.53
N ASN A 111 5.58 14.16 -8.72
CA ASN A 111 4.61 14.51 -7.67
C ASN A 111 3.37 13.59 -7.64
N ASP A 112 3.27 12.64 -8.56
CA ASP A 112 2.22 11.62 -8.54
C ASP A 112 2.68 10.41 -7.70
N GLU A 113 2.05 10.20 -6.56
CA GLU A 113 2.34 9.07 -5.66
C GLU A 113 2.06 7.69 -6.29
N GLN A 114 1.29 7.64 -7.37
CA GLN A 114 1.12 6.42 -8.16
C GLN A 114 2.31 6.14 -9.07
N CYS A 115 3.14 7.15 -9.32
CA CYS A 115 4.35 7.05 -10.12
C CYS A 115 5.59 6.87 -9.25
N PHE A 116 5.73 7.73 -8.25
CA PHE A 116 6.91 7.80 -7.38
C PHE A 116 6.55 8.06 -5.94
N ILE A 117 7.29 7.44 -5.04
CA ILE A 117 7.32 7.81 -3.61
C ILE A 117 8.77 7.97 -3.17
N THR A 118 9.00 8.77 -2.13
CA THR A 118 10.34 8.86 -1.56
C THR A 118 10.75 7.53 -0.93
N GLU A 119 12.05 7.20 -0.96
CA GLU A 119 12.58 5.97 -0.35
C GLU A 119 12.19 5.89 1.14
N GLU A 120 12.23 7.00 1.87
CA GLU A 120 11.81 7.07 3.27
C GLU A 120 10.35 6.62 3.45
N LYS A 121 9.44 7.13 2.61
CA LYS A 121 8.03 6.74 2.64
C LYS A 121 7.83 5.28 2.25
N TYR A 122 8.57 4.79 1.26
CA TYR A 122 8.55 3.38 0.86
C TYR A 122 8.96 2.45 2.00
N LEU A 123 10.09 2.73 2.65
CA LEU A 123 10.58 1.94 3.78
C LEU A 123 9.61 1.97 4.97
N PHE A 124 8.99 3.12 5.23
CA PHE A 124 7.97 3.24 6.27
C PHE A 124 6.75 2.35 5.97
N LEU A 125 6.24 2.37 4.73
CA LEU A 125 5.10 1.56 4.31
C LEU A 125 5.40 0.05 4.36
N GLU A 126 6.60 -0.36 3.93
CA GLU A 126 7.03 -1.78 4.02
C GLU A 126 7.17 -2.24 5.47
N ALA A 127 7.73 -1.41 6.36
CA ALA A 127 7.81 -1.71 7.78
C ALA A 127 6.42 -1.82 8.43
N GLU A 128 5.49 -0.96 8.06
CA GLU A 128 4.10 -1.02 8.54
C GLU A 128 3.39 -2.29 8.05
N LYS A 129 3.56 -2.64 6.78
CA LYS A 129 3.02 -3.86 6.19
C LYS A 129 3.57 -5.11 6.86
N GLN A 130 4.86 -5.12 7.20
CA GLN A 130 5.48 -6.22 7.92
C GLN A 130 4.91 -6.35 9.33
N ARG A 131 4.78 -5.24 10.07
CA ARG A 131 4.15 -5.25 11.42
C ARG A 131 2.73 -5.80 11.39
N ARG A 132 1.91 -5.40 10.42
CA ARG A 132 0.54 -5.93 10.27
C ARG A 132 0.53 -7.43 10.01
N LYS A 133 1.45 -7.94 9.18
CA LYS A 133 1.57 -9.40 8.96
C LYS A 133 1.92 -10.15 10.24
N GLU A 134 2.86 -9.63 11.00
CA GLU A 134 3.27 -10.23 12.28
C GLU A 134 2.14 -10.20 13.32
N GLU A 135 1.35 -9.14 13.36
CA GLU A 135 0.19 -9.01 14.24
C GLU A 135 -0.89 -10.05 13.89
N ILE A 136 -1.27 -10.15 12.60
CA ILE A 136 -2.24 -11.15 12.12
C ILE A 136 -1.77 -12.57 12.44
N GLU A 137 -0.49 -12.88 12.23
CA GLU A 137 0.06 -14.20 12.52
C GLU A 137 0.06 -14.49 14.02
N ARG A 138 0.34 -13.50 14.88
CA ARG A 138 0.25 -13.62 16.34
C ARG A 138 -1.16 -13.92 16.78
N GLU A 139 -2.16 -13.17 16.27
CA GLU A 139 -3.57 -13.39 16.58
C GLU A 139 -4.03 -14.78 16.13
N ARG A 140 -3.59 -15.24 14.96
CA ARG A 140 -3.89 -16.58 14.47
C ARG A 140 -3.36 -17.66 15.40
N LEU A 141 -2.10 -17.54 15.81
CA LEU A 141 -1.46 -18.50 16.73
C LEU A 141 -2.13 -18.49 18.12
N GLU A 142 -2.52 -17.33 18.60
CA GLU A 142 -3.24 -17.21 19.88
C GLU A 142 -4.62 -17.86 19.78
N HIS A 143 -5.36 -17.62 18.71
CA HIS A 143 -6.65 -18.25 18.47
C HIS A 143 -6.53 -19.79 18.37
N GLU A 144 -5.52 -20.28 17.66
CA GLU A 144 -5.25 -21.73 17.62
C GLU A 144 -4.92 -22.33 18.99
N ARG A 145 -4.14 -21.59 19.82
CA ARG A 145 -3.82 -22.02 21.18
C ARG A 145 -5.08 -22.10 22.03
N MET A 146 -5.90 -21.05 22.01
CA MET A 146 -7.15 -21.00 22.76
C MET A 146 -8.12 -22.11 22.35
N ALA A 147 -8.26 -22.36 21.05
CA ALA A 147 -9.08 -23.45 20.52
C ALA A 147 -8.59 -24.84 20.99
N LYS A 148 -7.27 -25.05 21.04
CA LYS A 148 -6.69 -26.30 21.58
C LYS A 148 -6.94 -26.45 23.08
N GLU A 149 -6.75 -25.38 23.84
CA GLU A 149 -7.00 -25.38 25.30
C GLU A 149 -8.48 -25.67 25.60
N GLU A 150 -9.39 -25.04 24.86
CA GLU A 150 -10.83 -25.25 24.98
C GLU A 150 -11.21 -26.69 24.63
N LYS A 151 -10.65 -27.24 23.56
CA LYS A 151 -10.85 -28.65 23.19
C LYS A 151 -10.39 -29.61 24.29
N ILE A 152 -9.19 -29.42 24.83
CA ILE A 152 -8.67 -30.25 25.92
C ILE A 152 -9.57 -30.14 27.18
N LYS A 153 -10.03 -28.93 27.49
CA LYS A 153 -10.95 -28.70 28.61
C LYS A 153 -12.27 -29.43 28.38
N HIS A 154 -12.84 -29.32 27.20
CA HIS A 154 -14.07 -30.03 26.82
C HIS A 154 -13.88 -31.54 26.91
N GLU A 155 -12.81 -32.11 26.39
CA GLU A 155 -12.49 -33.53 26.44
C GLU A 155 -12.42 -34.04 27.87
N LYS A 156 -11.76 -33.33 28.79
CA LYS A 156 -11.70 -33.65 30.22
C LYS A 156 -13.06 -33.60 30.85
N THR A 157 -13.83 -32.56 30.58
CA THR A 157 -15.19 -32.41 31.12
C THR A 157 -16.12 -33.55 30.72
N MET A 158 -16.05 -34.00 29.47
CA MET A 158 -16.85 -35.14 28.99
C MET A 158 -16.45 -36.43 29.66
N ILE A 159 -15.17 -36.66 29.92
CA ILE A 159 -14.69 -37.83 30.67
C ILE A 159 -15.12 -37.78 32.14
N GLU A 160 -15.09 -36.63 32.79
CA GLU A 160 -15.53 -36.45 34.18
C GLU A 160 -17.03 -36.67 34.34
N ILE A 161 -17.86 -36.19 33.44
CA ILE A 161 -19.33 -36.30 33.52
C ILE A 161 -19.80 -37.70 33.14
N TYR A 162 -19.26 -38.31 32.08
CA TYR A 162 -19.82 -39.53 31.47
C TYR A 162 -18.92 -40.75 31.65
N GLY A 163 -17.79 -40.59 32.34
CA GLY A 163 -16.79 -41.64 32.52
C GLY A 163 -15.92 -41.84 31.27
N THR A 164 -14.81 -42.53 31.47
CA THR A 164 -13.77 -42.66 30.43
C THR A 164 -14.27 -43.24 29.12
N LYS A 165 -15.13 -44.27 29.19
CA LYS A 165 -15.61 -44.98 27.98
C LYS A 165 -16.58 -44.14 27.16
N LEU A 166 -17.65 -43.63 27.78
CA LEU A 166 -18.67 -42.84 27.09
C LEU A 166 -18.17 -41.44 26.73
N GLY A 167 -17.38 -40.79 27.60
CA GLY A 167 -16.74 -39.52 27.33
C GLY A 167 -15.79 -39.59 26.15
N SER A 168 -15.04 -40.70 26.01
CA SER A 168 -14.17 -40.90 24.83
C SER A 168 -14.97 -41.03 23.51
N TYR A 169 -16.12 -41.70 23.53
CA TYR A 169 -16.98 -41.77 22.32
C TYR A 169 -17.55 -40.38 21.97
N ILE A 170 -17.98 -39.59 22.95
CA ILE A 170 -18.48 -38.23 22.74
C ILE A 170 -17.37 -37.35 22.12
N ASN A 171 -16.17 -37.40 22.67
CA ASN A 171 -15.02 -36.61 22.18
C ASN A 171 -14.59 -37.00 20.76
N ASN A 172 -14.88 -38.23 20.35
CA ASN A 172 -14.62 -38.71 18.98
C ASN A 172 -15.82 -38.54 18.03
N ASN A 173 -16.87 -37.82 18.46
CA ASN A 173 -18.10 -37.62 17.70
C ASN A 173 -18.77 -38.96 17.32
N GLN A 174 -18.74 -39.93 18.25
CA GLN A 174 -19.31 -41.27 18.05
C GLN A 174 -20.52 -41.50 18.95
N VAL A 175 -21.60 -41.99 18.39
CA VAL A 175 -22.81 -42.39 19.11
C VAL A 175 -22.88 -43.89 19.15
N VAL A 176 -23.09 -44.44 20.34
CA VAL A 176 -23.18 -45.89 20.61
C VAL A 176 -24.46 -46.24 21.36
N ILE A 177 -24.89 -47.50 21.23
CA ILE A 177 -26.07 -48.01 21.94
C ILE A 177 -25.88 -47.87 23.44
N GLY A 178 -26.89 -47.30 24.12
CA GLY A 178 -26.87 -47.04 25.55
C GLY A 178 -26.56 -45.58 25.92
N MET A 179 -26.28 -44.73 24.94
CA MET A 179 -26.18 -43.28 25.16
C MET A 179 -27.56 -42.65 25.34
N THR A 180 -27.63 -41.64 26.20
CA THR A 180 -28.83 -40.80 26.36
C THR A 180 -28.91 -39.78 25.23
N THR A 181 -30.08 -39.19 25.01
CA THR A 181 -30.28 -38.11 24.04
C THR A 181 -29.26 -36.96 24.25
N LYS A 182 -29.03 -36.60 25.53
CA LYS A 182 -28.05 -35.57 25.87
C LYS A 182 -26.63 -35.92 25.46
N MET A 183 -26.21 -37.17 25.65
CA MET A 183 -24.89 -37.65 25.19
C MET A 183 -24.78 -37.62 23.69
N CYS A 184 -25.85 -37.93 22.95
CA CYS A 184 -25.86 -37.84 21.49
C CYS A 184 -25.78 -36.39 21.03
N GLU A 185 -26.46 -35.45 21.69
CA GLU A 185 -26.38 -34.03 21.42
C GLU A 185 -24.98 -33.44 21.69
N GLU A 186 -24.30 -33.87 22.74
CA GLU A 186 -22.92 -33.49 23.05
C GLU A 186 -21.92 -34.05 22.01
N SER A 187 -22.20 -35.24 21.45
CA SER A 187 -21.36 -35.85 20.42
C SER A 187 -21.57 -35.27 19.02
N TRP A 188 -22.80 -35.12 18.59
CA TRP A 188 -23.14 -34.75 17.20
C TRP A 188 -23.76 -33.35 17.06
N GLY A 189 -24.02 -32.66 18.17
CA GLY A 189 -24.78 -31.42 18.18
C GLY A 189 -26.29 -31.68 18.24
N ARG A 190 -27.06 -30.60 18.43
CA ARG A 190 -28.53 -30.69 18.46
C ARG A 190 -29.05 -31.00 17.06
N PRO A 191 -30.02 -31.93 16.93
CA PRO A 191 -30.63 -32.24 15.63
C PRO A 191 -31.37 -31.01 15.09
N ILE A 192 -31.28 -30.77 13.82
CA ILE A 192 -32.01 -29.70 13.11
C ILE A 192 -33.49 -30.05 13.01
N ASN A 193 -33.81 -31.35 12.80
CA ASN A 193 -35.17 -31.87 12.70
C ASN A 193 -35.27 -33.19 13.47
N VAL A 194 -36.39 -33.39 14.17
CA VAL A 194 -36.72 -34.63 14.89
C VAL A 194 -37.99 -35.21 14.29
N TYR A 195 -37.91 -36.42 13.76
CA TYR A 195 -39.04 -37.15 13.25
C TYR A 195 -39.33 -38.33 14.17
N THR A 196 -40.59 -38.47 14.66
CA THR A 196 -41.03 -39.61 15.43
C THR A 196 -41.77 -40.60 14.51
N THR A 197 -41.23 -41.78 14.34
CA THR A 197 -41.87 -42.86 13.57
C THR A 197 -42.44 -43.91 14.53
N TYR A 198 -43.73 -44.15 14.48
CA TYR A 198 -44.37 -45.21 15.23
C TYR A 198 -44.43 -46.48 14.35
N LEU A 199 -43.62 -47.45 14.67
CA LEU A 199 -43.74 -48.79 14.11
C LEU A 199 -44.64 -49.59 15.00
N GLN A 200 -45.71 -50.18 14.43
CA GLN A 200 -46.75 -50.97 15.08
C GLN A 200 -46.30 -51.64 16.40
N ASN A 201 -46.76 -51.12 17.53
CA ASN A 201 -46.61 -51.66 18.88
C ASN A 201 -45.20 -51.75 19.51
N GLN A 202 -44.18 -51.11 18.94
CA GLN A 202 -42.89 -50.93 19.64
C GLN A 202 -42.45 -49.50 19.55
N ILE A 203 -42.27 -48.87 20.73
CA ILE A 203 -41.60 -47.55 20.85
C ILE A 203 -40.11 -47.83 20.91
N TYR A 204 -39.37 -47.33 19.91
CA TYR A 204 -37.91 -47.32 19.91
C TYR A 204 -37.39 -45.94 20.16
#